data_284caad7ec39a81800bbec3ec804d5b3
#
_entry.id   284caad7ec39a81800bbec3ec804d5b3
#
_cell.length_a   1.000
_cell.length_b   1.000
_cell.length_c   1.000
_cell.angle_alpha   90.00
_cell.angle_beta   90.00
_cell.angle_gamma   90.00
#
_symmetry.space_group_name_H-M   'P 1'
#
loop_
_entity.id
_entity.type
_entity.pdbx_description
1 polymer ?
#
loop_
_entity_poly.entity_id
_entity_poly.type
_entity_poly.pdbx_seq_one_letter_code
_entity_poly.pdbx_strand_id
1 'polypeptide(L)'
;MEPKTIREGYLVKKGTVLNSWKVVWVVLADDGIEFYKKKTDSSPKGMIPLKGAILTNPCQDFSKRMFVFKLSIAKNQDHFFQATHLEERELWIKDIKRAIKCLQGGKKFARKSTRRSIRLPETINLSELYFLMKDQDAGIKEMKLEKDKKVFNHCFTGNNVIDWLVSQGKVRNRTEGLMVAAGLLNEGFLQPAGELSQAGAENSSDLTLLDQPDAFYYFADSGFYCEGYSSDDDVIVKEEFRGAKVKQGCLLKQGHLRKNWKVRNFILRDDPAYLHYYDPTKVRKEDPLGSIHLHGSVVTAVDYVPDAKRHDVEGNLFEIITSDEIHYYLQAATAEECNEWIKAIQAVAKSGK
;
A
#
# COMPACT_ATOMS: atom_id res chain seq x y z
N MET A 1 15.63 -21.42 21.64
CA MET A 1 15.67 -21.18 20.19
C MET A 1 15.32 -19.72 20.00
N GLU A 2 16.14 -18.95 19.34
CA GLU A 2 15.78 -17.58 18.98
C GLU A 2 14.59 -17.62 18.01
N PRO A 3 13.58 -16.71 18.19
CA PRO A 3 12.44 -16.66 17.30
C PRO A 3 12.91 -16.36 15.87
N LYS A 4 12.39 -17.12 14.92
CA LYS A 4 12.76 -16.97 13.50
C LYS A 4 12.07 -15.76 12.92
N THR A 5 12.82 -14.77 12.46
CA THR A 5 12.29 -13.63 11.72
C THR A 5 11.65 -14.08 10.41
N ILE A 6 10.39 -13.73 10.21
CA ILE A 6 9.60 -14.03 8.99
C ILE A 6 9.61 -12.85 8.05
N ARG A 7 9.41 -11.64 8.59
CA ARG A 7 9.37 -10.38 7.84
C ARG A 7 9.81 -9.22 8.72
N GLU A 8 10.48 -8.27 8.13
CA GLU A 8 10.81 -7.00 8.78
C GLU A 8 10.61 -5.82 7.84
N GLY A 9 10.30 -4.65 8.37
CA GLY A 9 10.08 -3.44 7.56
C GLY A 9 9.47 -2.29 8.35
N TYR A 10 9.35 -1.15 7.68
CA TYR A 10 8.69 0.04 8.24
C TYR A 10 7.18 -0.05 8.04
N LEU A 11 6.43 0.18 9.11
CA LEU A 11 4.99 0.40 9.08
C LEU A 11 4.64 1.66 9.87
N VAL A 12 3.48 2.21 9.61
CA VAL A 12 2.93 3.28 10.46
C VAL A 12 2.00 2.66 11.49
N LYS A 13 2.28 2.87 12.77
CA LYS A 13 1.52 2.30 13.88
C LYS A 13 0.77 3.38 14.64
N LYS A 14 -0.50 3.10 14.97
CA LYS A 14 -1.30 3.97 15.85
C LYS A 14 -0.80 3.87 17.29
N GLY A 15 -0.62 5.03 17.93
CA GLY A 15 -0.32 5.10 19.37
C GLY A 15 -1.50 4.66 20.24
N THR A 16 -1.21 4.13 21.43
CA THR A 16 -2.24 3.67 22.39
C THR A 16 -2.85 4.81 23.20
N VAL A 17 -2.06 5.80 23.57
CA VAL A 17 -2.48 6.90 24.48
C VAL A 17 -2.95 8.13 23.74
N LEU A 18 -2.27 8.50 22.64
CA LEU A 18 -2.63 9.62 21.78
C LEU A 18 -3.02 9.08 20.41
N ASN A 19 -4.01 9.69 19.79
CA ASN A 19 -4.47 9.33 18.43
C ASN A 19 -3.41 9.67 17.36
N SER A 20 -2.13 9.46 17.70
CA SER A 20 -0.98 9.76 16.84
C SER A 20 -0.53 8.52 16.09
N TRP A 21 -0.22 8.69 14.82
CA TRP A 21 0.38 7.67 13.97
C TRP A 21 1.87 7.94 13.82
N LYS A 22 2.69 6.92 14.06
CA LYS A 22 4.15 7.04 14.00
C LYS A 22 4.74 5.91 13.19
N VAL A 23 5.79 6.23 12.44
CA VAL A 23 6.60 5.20 11.77
C VAL A 23 7.33 4.39 12.83
N VAL A 24 7.29 3.09 12.67
CA VAL A 24 8.00 2.11 13.51
C VAL A 24 8.69 1.08 12.62
N TRP A 25 9.81 0.56 13.08
CA TRP A 25 10.40 -0.65 12.53
C TRP A 25 9.69 -1.84 13.14
N VAL A 26 9.23 -2.76 12.32
CA VAL A 26 8.44 -3.93 12.73
C VAL A 26 9.18 -5.19 12.34
N VAL A 27 9.26 -6.13 13.26
CA VAL A 27 9.81 -7.47 13.06
C VAL A 27 8.71 -8.47 13.38
N LEU A 28 8.29 -9.22 12.38
CA LEU A 28 7.39 -10.36 12.53
C LEU A 28 8.22 -11.62 12.75
N ALA A 29 8.06 -12.24 13.89
CA ALA A 29 8.61 -13.54 14.21
C ALA A 29 7.50 -14.61 14.25
N ASP A 30 7.88 -15.86 14.49
CA ASP A 30 6.96 -17.00 14.53
C ASP A 30 5.98 -16.95 15.72
N ASP A 31 6.30 -16.26 16.79
CA ASP A 31 5.51 -16.15 18.02
C ASP A 31 4.87 -14.76 18.26
N GLY A 32 5.37 -13.70 17.61
CA GLY A 32 4.94 -12.34 17.87
C GLY A 32 5.39 -11.30 16.85
N ILE A 33 4.92 -10.08 17.07
CA ILE A 33 5.36 -8.89 16.36
C ILE A 33 6.04 -7.97 17.35
N GLU A 34 7.31 -7.69 17.11
CA GLU A 34 8.07 -6.67 17.80
C GLU A 34 8.07 -5.37 17.01
N PHE A 35 8.04 -4.23 17.68
CA PHE A 35 8.14 -2.93 17.04
C PHE A 35 9.12 -2.03 17.76
N TYR A 36 9.92 -1.31 17.00
CA TYR A 36 11.03 -0.47 17.43
C TYR A 36 10.83 0.96 16.95
N LYS A 37 11.40 1.93 17.63
CA LYS A 37 11.40 3.33 17.16
C LYS A 37 12.30 3.52 15.95
N LYS A 38 13.45 2.83 15.93
CA LYS A 38 14.42 2.79 14.82
C LYS A 38 14.86 1.35 14.59
N LYS A 39 15.30 1.04 13.39
CA LYS A 39 15.89 -0.26 13.03
C LYS A 39 17.11 -0.60 13.90
N THR A 40 17.89 0.41 14.30
CA THR A 40 19.14 0.27 15.07
C THR A 40 18.91 0.14 16.58
N ASP A 41 17.68 0.21 17.08
CA ASP A 41 17.42 0.07 18.50
C ASP A 41 17.69 -1.37 18.95
N SER A 42 18.39 -1.53 20.08
CA SER A 42 18.76 -2.82 20.66
C SER A 42 17.62 -3.55 21.39
N SER A 43 16.55 -2.83 21.71
CA SER A 43 15.39 -3.38 22.39
C SER A 43 14.08 -2.90 21.77
N PRO A 44 13.06 -3.78 21.68
CA PRO A 44 11.77 -3.41 21.15
C PRO A 44 11.06 -2.42 22.09
N LYS A 45 10.30 -1.51 21.50
CA LYS A 45 9.39 -0.63 22.21
C LYS A 45 8.17 -1.38 22.75
N GLY A 46 7.85 -2.48 22.14
CA GLY A 46 6.78 -3.37 22.56
C GLY A 46 6.71 -4.62 21.69
N MET A 47 6.01 -5.60 22.18
CA MET A 47 5.75 -6.88 21.54
C MET A 47 4.26 -7.19 21.57
N ILE A 48 3.76 -7.75 20.48
CA ILE A 48 2.37 -8.21 20.33
C ILE A 48 2.42 -9.72 20.12
N PRO A 49 1.94 -10.54 21.07
CA PRO A 49 1.92 -11.98 20.92
C PRO A 49 0.89 -12.38 19.86
N LEU A 50 1.26 -13.29 18.95
CA LEU A 50 0.36 -13.79 17.91
C LEU A 50 -0.51 -14.96 18.38
N LYS A 51 -0.17 -15.60 19.48
CA LYS A 51 -0.99 -16.70 20.02
C LYS A 51 -2.36 -16.18 20.47
N GLY A 52 -3.41 -16.62 19.78
CA GLY A 52 -4.79 -16.17 20.05
C GLY A 52 -5.12 -14.77 19.50
N ALA A 53 -4.22 -14.16 18.76
CA ALA A 53 -4.48 -12.89 18.08
C ALA A 53 -5.49 -13.06 16.93
N ILE A 54 -6.34 -12.05 16.75
CA ILE A 54 -7.30 -11.96 15.64
C ILE A 54 -6.84 -10.85 14.70
N LEU A 55 -6.60 -11.23 13.44
CA LEU A 55 -6.25 -10.29 12.38
C LEU A 55 -7.50 -9.86 11.64
N THR A 56 -7.77 -8.56 11.60
CA THR A 56 -8.87 -7.94 10.84
C THR A 56 -8.30 -7.15 9.66
N ASN A 57 -8.69 -7.53 8.46
CA ASN A 57 -8.34 -6.90 7.20
C ASN A 57 -9.48 -7.10 6.19
N PRO A 58 -10.00 -6.02 5.56
CA PRO A 58 -9.66 -4.61 5.80
C PRO A 58 -10.12 -4.13 7.19
N CYS A 59 -9.46 -3.07 7.68
CA CYS A 59 -9.85 -2.42 8.91
C CYS A 59 -10.74 -1.21 8.60
N GLN A 60 -12.01 -1.30 8.93
CA GLN A 60 -13.01 -0.24 8.69
C GLN A 60 -13.03 0.87 9.75
N ASP A 61 -12.23 0.72 10.81
CA ASP A 61 -12.21 1.68 11.94
C ASP A 61 -11.68 3.08 11.52
N PHE A 62 -11.07 3.20 10.34
CA PHE A 62 -10.45 4.43 9.83
C PHE A 62 -10.80 4.67 8.36
N SER A 63 -11.96 5.28 8.09
CA SER A 63 -12.44 5.58 6.74
C SER A 63 -11.52 6.49 5.91
N LYS A 64 -10.71 7.32 6.58
CA LYS A 64 -9.77 8.26 5.93
C LYS A 64 -8.34 7.70 5.76
N ARG A 65 -8.07 6.48 6.25
CA ARG A 65 -6.74 5.84 6.15
C ARG A 65 -6.84 4.53 5.40
N MET A 66 -6.11 4.44 4.29
CA MET A 66 -6.04 3.20 3.49
C MET A 66 -4.95 2.27 3.99
N PHE A 67 -5.05 1.01 3.60
CA PHE A 67 -4.06 -0.04 3.86
C PHE A 67 -3.82 -0.32 5.35
N VAL A 68 -4.82 -0.02 6.19
CA VAL A 68 -4.79 -0.30 7.62
C VAL A 68 -5.24 -1.74 7.87
N PHE A 69 -4.54 -2.42 8.76
CA PHE A 69 -4.97 -3.70 9.34
C PHE A 69 -4.90 -3.65 10.86
N LYS A 70 -5.70 -4.48 11.51
CA LYS A 70 -5.83 -4.54 12.96
C LYS A 70 -5.46 -5.91 13.50
N LEU A 71 -4.68 -5.93 14.57
CA LEU A 71 -4.43 -7.09 15.41
C LEU A 71 -5.09 -6.88 16.77
N SER A 72 -6.07 -7.72 17.08
CA SER A 72 -6.73 -7.75 18.39
C SER A 72 -6.19 -8.91 19.20
N ILE A 73 -5.70 -8.62 20.41
CA ILE A 73 -5.27 -9.64 21.39
C ILE A 73 -6.24 -9.71 22.55
N ALA A 74 -6.15 -10.76 23.37
CA ALA A 74 -7.00 -10.93 24.57
C ALA A 74 -6.98 -9.66 25.43
N LYS A 75 -8.12 -9.32 26.06
CA LYS A 75 -8.36 -8.10 26.87
C LYS A 75 -8.65 -6.83 26.06
N ASN A 76 -9.22 -6.92 24.86
CA ASN A 76 -9.62 -5.78 24.02
C ASN A 76 -8.47 -4.80 23.71
N GLN A 77 -7.26 -5.32 23.54
CA GLN A 77 -6.14 -4.52 23.09
C GLN A 77 -6.03 -4.61 21.58
N ASP A 78 -6.37 -3.52 20.91
CA ASP A 78 -6.30 -3.39 19.46
C ASP A 78 -5.03 -2.65 19.03
N HIS A 79 -4.30 -3.25 18.12
CA HIS A 79 -3.12 -2.66 17.49
C HIS A 79 -3.37 -2.44 16.02
N PHE A 80 -3.19 -1.20 15.58
CA PHE A 80 -3.44 -0.79 14.20
C PHE A 80 -2.13 -0.47 13.52
N PHE A 81 -1.96 -1.04 12.33
CA PHE A 81 -0.82 -0.81 11.45
C PHE A 81 -1.30 -0.37 10.07
N GLN A 82 -0.54 0.49 9.44
CA GLN A 82 -0.79 0.96 8.08
C GLN A 82 0.44 0.69 7.22
N ALA A 83 0.23 0.05 6.08
CA ALA A 83 1.21 -0.11 5.02
C ALA A 83 1.19 1.11 4.08
N THR A 84 2.20 1.26 3.23
CA THR A 84 2.30 2.38 2.28
C THR A 84 1.43 2.17 1.04
N HIS A 85 1.19 0.91 0.66
CA HIS A 85 0.42 0.52 -0.51
C HIS A 85 -0.17 -0.88 -0.30
N LEU A 86 -1.04 -1.29 -1.23
CA LEU A 86 -1.83 -2.51 -1.09
C LEU A 86 -0.96 -3.77 -1.09
N GLU A 87 0.00 -3.88 -2.01
CA GLU A 87 0.86 -5.05 -2.10
C GLU A 87 1.63 -5.28 -0.80
N GLU A 88 2.16 -4.22 -0.20
CA GLU A 88 2.87 -4.30 1.08
C GLU A 88 1.92 -4.80 2.18
N ARG A 89 0.69 -4.25 2.25
CA ARG A 89 -0.32 -4.72 3.21
C ARG A 89 -0.58 -6.21 3.05
N GLU A 90 -0.82 -6.67 1.82
CA GLU A 90 -1.15 -8.08 1.53
C GLU A 90 0.00 -9.03 1.90
N LEU A 91 1.24 -8.61 1.67
CA LEU A 91 2.41 -9.39 2.09
C LEU A 91 2.48 -9.53 3.62
N TRP A 92 2.27 -8.44 4.37
CA TRP A 92 2.20 -8.49 5.83
C TRP A 92 1.05 -9.38 6.32
N ILE A 93 -0.14 -9.22 5.75
CA ILE A 93 -1.34 -10.02 6.09
C ILE A 93 -1.10 -11.51 5.86
N LYS A 94 -0.51 -11.88 4.73
CA LYS A 94 -0.19 -13.27 4.37
C LYS A 94 0.74 -13.90 5.41
N ASP A 95 1.81 -13.19 5.77
CA ASP A 95 2.81 -13.72 6.69
C ASP A 95 2.29 -13.78 8.13
N ILE A 96 1.53 -12.78 8.58
CA ILE A 96 0.89 -12.78 9.90
C ILE A 96 -0.15 -13.91 10.00
N LYS A 97 -1.00 -14.10 8.98
CA LYS A 97 -1.95 -15.23 8.95
C LYS A 97 -1.25 -16.58 9.04
N ARG A 98 -0.11 -16.73 8.35
CA ARG A 98 0.70 -17.94 8.39
C ARG A 98 1.27 -18.20 9.79
N ALA A 99 1.84 -17.18 10.44
CA ALA A 99 2.37 -17.28 11.79
C ALA A 99 1.28 -17.66 12.80
N ILE A 100 0.13 -16.96 12.80
CA ILE A 100 -1.01 -17.29 13.66
C ILE A 100 -1.47 -18.75 13.45
N LYS A 101 -1.56 -19.19 12.20
CA LYS A 101 -1.98 -20.57 11.87
C LYS A 101 -1.00 -21.62 12.41
N CYS A 102 0.29 -21.36 12.32
CA CYS A 102 1.33 -22.25 12.86
C CYS A 102 1.21 -22.38 14.39
N LEU A 103 0.96 -21.29 15.09
CA LEU A 103 0.81 -21.28 16.55
C LEU A 103 -0.47 -21.98 17.05
N GLN A 104 -1.50 -22.10 16.20
CA GLN A 104 -2.75 -22.79 16.51
C GLN A 104 -2.67 -24.32 16.33
N GLY A 105 -1.52 -24.85 15.97
CA GLY A 105 -1.30 -26.30 15.80
C GLY A 105 -2.14 -26.95 14.72
N GLY A 106 -2.47 -26.18 13.68
CA GLY A 106 -3.26 -26.69 12.53
C GLY A 106 -4.71 -27.07 12.85
N LYS A 107 -5.22 -26.79 14.03
CA LYS A 107 -6.63 -27.01 14.36
C LYS A 107 -7.51 -26.08 13.53
N LYS A 108 -8.34 -26.65 12.67
CA LYS A 108 -9.39 -25.92 11.94
C LYS A 108 -10.39 -25.38 12.96
N PHE A 109 -10.25 -24.12 13.34
CA PHE A 109 -11.33 -23.43 14.04
C PHE A 109 -12.43 -23.15 13.02
N ALA A 110 -13.58 -23.82 13.16
CA ALA A 110 -14.79 -23.40 12.51
C ALA A 110 -15.12 -21.98 13.03
N ARG A 111 -14.89 -20.96 12.21
CA ARG A 111 -15.36 -19.60 12.48
C ARG A 111 -16.88 -19.65 12.53
N LYS A 112 -17.45 -19.49 13.72
CA LYS A 112 -18.82 -18.96 13.81
C LYS A 112 -18.74 -17.48 13.44
N SER A 113 -18.75 -17.22 12.14
CA SER A 113 -18.96 -15.87 11.62
C SER A 113 -20.42 -15.52 11.86
N THR A 114 -20.68 -14.57 12.73
CA THR A 114 -22.01 -13.94 12.88
C THR A 114 -22.30 -12.94 11.75
N ARG A 115 -21.34 -12.66 10.88
CA ARG A 115 -21.55 -11.96 9.62
C ARG A 115 -21.95 -12.99 8.56
N ARG A 116 -23.03 -12.73 7.85
CA ARG A 116 -23.36 -13.44 6.59
C ARG A 116 -22.21 -13.17 5.63
N SER A 117 -21.17 -14.00 5.68
CA SER A 117 -20.11 -13.94 4.69
C SER A 117 -20.71 -14.35 3.36
N ILE A 118 -20.61 -13.51 2.37
CA ILE A 118 -20.80 -13.88 0.96
C ILE A 118 -19.88 -15.09 0.76
N ARG A 119 -20.46 -16.26 0.51
CA ARG A 119 -19.68 -17.48 0.22
C ARG A 119 -19.15 -17.34 -1.20
N LEU A 120 -17.98 -16.76 -1.32
CA LEU A 120 -17.21 -16.86 -2.56
C LEU A 120 -16.87 -18.35 -2.82
N PRO A 121 -16.84 -18.79 -4.07
CA PRO A 121 -16.29 -20.08 -4.41
C PRO A 121 -14.89 -20.22 -3.79
N GLU A 122 -14.58 -21.35 -3.15
CA GLU A 122 -13.31 -21.60 -2.47
C GLU A 122 -12.08 -21.45 -3.41
N THR A 123 -12.33 -21.40 -4.70
CA THR A 123 -11.34 -21.30 -5.79
C THR A 123 -10.93 -19.85 -6.12
N ILE A 124 -11.65 -18.83 -5.64
CA ILE A 124 -11.37 -17.42 -5.98
C ILE A 124 -10.52 -16.78 -4.89
N ASN A 125 -9.28 -16.44 -5.25
CA ASN A 125 -8.40 -15.60 -4.44
C ASN A 125 -8.55 -14.14 -4.88
N LEU A 126 -9.20 -13.31 -4.05
CA LEU A 126 -9.48 -11.90 -4.38
C LEU A 126 -8.21 -11.05 -4.58
N SER A 127 -7.15 -11.33 -3.84
CA SER A 127 -5.86 -10.63 -4.01
C SER A 127 -5.25 -10.94 -5.37
N GLU A 128 -5.20 -12.21 -5.76
CA GLU A 128 -4.69 -12.62 -7.07
C GLU A 128 -5.56 -12.07 -8.21
N LEU A 129 -6.89 -12.09 -8.03
CA LEU A 129 -7.83 -11.53 -8.99
C LEU A 129 -7.61 -10.03 -9.19
N TYR A 130 -7.37 -9.29 -8.10
CA TYR A 130 -7.08 -7.86 -8.16
C TYR A 130 -5.85 -7.56 -9.03
N PHE A 131 -4.76 -8.31 -8.89
CA PHE A 131 -3.56 -8.11 -9.73
C PHE A 131 -3.83 -8.42 -11.20
N LEU A 132 -4.63 -9.44 -11.49
CA LEU A 132 -5.05 -9.73 -12.87
C LEU A 132 -5.92 -8.60 -13.46
N MET A 133 -6.79 -7.99 -12.64
CA MET A 133 -7.61 -6.84 -13.07
C MET A 133 -6.77 -5.60 -13.39
N LYS A 134 -5.58 -5.48 -12.81
CA LYS A 134 -4.64 -4.36 -13.04
C LYS A 134 -3.62 -4.63 -14.15
N ASP A 135 -3.65 -5.79 -14.75
CA ASP A 135 -2.75 -6.11 -15.86
C ASP A 135 -2.91 -5.10 -17.01
N GLN A 136 -1.79 -4.63 -17.59
CA GLN A 136 -1.80 -3.57 -18.59
C GLN A 136 -2.45 -4.00 -19.90
N ASP A 137 -2.34 -5.26 -20.27
CA ASP A 137 -2.82 -5.78 -21.55
C ASP A 137 -4.20 -6.44 -21.42
N ALA A 138 -4.39 -7.28 -20.39
CA ALA A 138 -5.59 -8.09 -20.20
C ALA A 138 -6.52 -7.58 -19.08
N GLY A 139 -6.12 -6.56 -18.32
CA GLY A 139 -6.86 -6.02 -17.18
C GLY A 139 -7.96 -5.04 -17.57
N ILE A 140 -8.56 -4.43 -16.56
CA ILE A 140 -9.57 -3.38 -16.72
C ILE A 140 -8.85 -2.06 -17.01
N LYS A 141 -9.20 -1.43 -18.14
CA LYS A 141 -8.61 -0.13 -18.52
C LYS A 141 -9.17 0.98 -17.65
N GLU A 142 -8.28 1.70 -17.00
CA GLU A 142 -8.61 2.93 -16.30
C GLU A 142 -8.90 4.05 -17.30
N MET A 143 -9.94 4.84 -17.05
CA MET A 143 -10.43 5.88 -17.94
C MET A 143 -10.61 7.19 -17.19
N LYS A 144 -10.66 8.29 -17.94
CA LYS A 144 -11.16 9.57 -17.46
C LYS A 144 -12.66 9.60 -17.71
N LEU A 145 -13.46 9.67 -16.65
CA LEU A 145 -14.93 9.72 -16.72
C LEU A 145 -15.44 11.04 -16.16
N GLU A 146 -16.54 11.53 -16.69
CA GLU A 146 -17.17 12.77 -16.25
C GLU A 146 -18.63 12.53 -15.85
N LYS A 147 -19.06 13.04 -14.71
CA LYS A 147 -20.43 13.04 -14.24
C LYS A 147 -20.70 14.23 -13.34
N ASP A 148 -21.84 14.89 -13.55
CA ASP A 148 -22.32 16.04 -12.74
C ASP A 148 -21.24 17.15 -12.61
N LYS A 149 -20.56 17.48 -13.73
CA LYS A 149 -19.45 18.44 -13.79
C LYS A 149 -18.22 18.08 -12.94
N LYS A 150 -18.13 16.85 -12.46
CA LYS A 150 -16.95 16.31 -11.77
C LYS A 150 -16.21 15.35 -12.69
N VAL A 151 -14.89 15.48 -12.71
CA VAL A 151 -14.01 14.61 -13.51
C VAL A 151 -13.37 13.58 -12.59
N PHE A 152 -13.45 12.32 -12.98
CA PHE A 152 -12.87 11.18 -12.29
C PHE A 152 -11.77 10.58 -13.17
N ASN A 153 -10.52 10.69 -12.73
CA ASN A 153 -9.38 10.13 -13.44
C ASN A 153 -9.05 8.75 -12.89
N HIS A 154 -8.50 7.86 -13.73
CA HIS A 154 -8.07 6.51 -13.35
C HIS A 154 -9.20 5.66 -12.73
N CYS A 155 -10.41 5.78 -13.26
CA CYS A 155 -11.55 5.00 -12.81
C CYS A 155 -12.14 4.15 -13.93
N PHE A 156 -13.05 3.29 -13.57
CA PHE A 156 -13.83 2.43 -14.47
C PHE A 156 -15.25 2.32 -13.95
N THR A 157 -16.15 1.85 -14.79
CA THR A 157 -17.56 1.72 -14.44
C THR A 157 -17.86 0.37 -13.80
N GLY A 158 -18.95 0.29 -13.02
CA GLY A 158 -19.32 -0.97 -12.37
C GLY A 158 -19.62 -2.09 -13.36
N ASN A 159 -20.24 -1.79 -14.51
CA ASN A 159 -20.47 -2.79 -15.55
C ASN A 159 -19.15 -3.28 -16.17
N ASN A 160 -18.10 -2.42 -16.31
CA ASN A 160 -16.78 -2.87 -16.81
C ASN A 160 -16.17 -3.95 -15.90
N VAL A 161 -16.34 -3.85 -14.59
CA VAL A 161 -15.86 -4.87 -13.65
C VAL A 161 -16.54 -6.20 -13.92
N ILE A 162 -17.89 -6.19 -14.02
CA ILE A 162 -18.66 -7.41 -14.24
C ILE A 162 -18.39 -8.00 -15.62
N ASP A 163 -18.34 -7.16 -16.66
CA ASP A 163 -18.04 -7.60 -18.02
C ASP A 163 -16.64 -8.25 -18.10
N TRP A 164 -15.65 -7.66 -17.44
CA TRP A 164 -14.31 -8.23 -17.37
C TRP A 164 -14.31 -9.60 -16.65
N LEU A 165 -14.93 -9.70 -15.50
CA LEU A 165 -15.02 -10.96 -14.73
C LEU A 165 -15.64 -12.08 -15.56
N VAL A 166 -16.71 -11.80 -16.31
CA VAL A 166 -17.38 -12.76 -17.19
C VAL A 166 -16.51 -13.10 -18.40
N SER A 167 -15.94 -12.11 -19.08
CA SER A 167 -15.12 -12.29 -20.28
C SER A 167 -13.84 -13.09 -20.02
N GLN A 168 -13.24 -12.91 -18.84
CA GLN A 168 -12.06 -13.67 -18.42
C GLN A 168 -12.38 -15.06 -17.85
N GLY A 169 -13.67 -15.47 -17.87
CA GLY A 169 -14.09 -16.75 -17.34
C GLY A 169 -13.88 -16.94 -15.83
N LYS A 170 -13.72 -15.82 -15.10
CA LYS A 170 -13.54 -15.86 -13.64
C LYS A 170 -14.82 -16.16 -12.91
N VAL A 171 -15.94 -15.83 -13.53
CA VAL A 171 -17.31 -16.09 -13.07
C VAL A 171 -18.17 -16.60 -14.22
N ARG A 172 -19.26 -17.29 -13.89
CA ARG A 172 -20.15 -17.92 -14.90
C ARG A 172 -21.19 -16.95 -15.46
N ASN A 173 -21.59 -15.98 -14.64
CA ASN A 173 -22.63 -15.03 -14.99
C ASN A 173 -22.52 -13.74 -14.18
N ARG A 174 -23.31 -12.73 -14.51
CA ARG A 174 -23.30 -11.41 -13.86
C ARG A 174 -23.63 -11.46 -12.37
N THR A 175 -24.53 -12.36 -11.95
CA THR A 175 -24.89 -12.53 -10.52
C THR A 175 -23.70 -13.00 -9.69
N GLU A 176 -22.95 -13.98 -10.19
CA GLU A 176 -21.71 -14.44 -9.56
C GLU A 176 -20.64 -13.35 -9.60
N GLY A 177 -20.57 -12.58 -10.69
CA GLY A 177 -19.72 -11.40 -10.84
C GLY A 177 -19.99 -10.34 -9.78
N LEU A 178 -21.25 -10.03 -9.49
CA LEU A 178 -21.63 -9.11 -8.42
C LEU A 178 -21.19 -9.59 -7.04
N MET A 179 -21.28 -10.89 -6.77
CA MET A 179 -20.81 -11.46 -5.50
C MET A 179 -19.28 -11.31 -5.33
N VAL A 180 -18.53 -11.58 -6.40
CA VAL A 180 -17.06 -11.41 -6.41
C VAL A 180 -16.68 -9.96 -6.27
N ALA A 181 -17.33 -9.06 -7.01
CA ALA A 181 -17.09 -7.63 -6.96
C ALA A 181 -17.44 -7.03 -5.59
N ALA A 182 -18.52 -7.49 -4.94
CA ALA A 182 -18.81 -7.13 -3.55
C ALA A 182 -17.70 -7.59 -2.60
N GLY A 183 -17.13 -8.78 -2.82
CA GLY A 183 -15.96 -9.26 -2.08
C GLY A 183 -14.75 -8.32 -2.26
N LEU A 184 -14.46 -7.88 -3.48
CA LEU A 184 -13.37 -6.94 -3.77
C LEU A 184 -13.58 -5.58 -3.10
N LEU A 185 -14.81 -5.06 -3.06
CA LEU A 185 -15.14 -3.84 -2.33
C LEU A 185 -15.00 -4.01 -0.82
N ASN A 186 -15.55 -5.09 -0.26
CA ASN A 186 -15.52 -5.35 1.19
C ASN A 186 -14.10 -5.63 1.70
N GLU A 187 -13.23 -6.21 0.88
CA GLU A 187 -11.81 -6.41 1.19
C GLU A 187 -10.94 -5.17 0.87
N GLY A 188 -11.55 -4.11 0.35
CA GLY A 188 -10.89 -2.83 0.09
C GLY A 188 -9.97 -2.84 -1.13
N PHE A 189 -10.12 -3.77 -2.07
CA PHE A 189 -9.41 -3.81 -3.33
C PHE A 189 -9.95 -2.81 -4.35
N LEU A 190 -11.26 -2.59 -4.31
CA LEU A 190 -11.94 -1.56 -5.08
C LEU A 190 -12.55 -0.52 -4.16
N GLN A 191 -12.71 0.70 -4.65
CA GLN A 191 -13.35 1.79 -3.93
C GLN A 191 -14.39 2.49 -4.81
N PRO A 192 -15.53 2.90 -4.22
CA PRO A 192 -16.52 3.67 -4.95
C PRO A 192 -16.03 5.09 -5.22
N ALA A 193 -16.29 5.59 -6.43
CA ALA A 193 -16.02 6.95 -6.88
C ALA A 193 -17.34 7.69 -7.16
N GLY A 194 -17.50 8.88 -6.58
CA GLY A 194 -18.70 9.69 -6.77
C GLY A 194 -19.91 9.25 -5.93
N GLU A 195 -20.92 10.11 -5.91
CA GLU A 195 -22.05 9.99 -4.98
C GLU A 195 -22.91 8.74 -5.19
N LEU A 196 -23.13 8.33 -6.45
CA LEU A 196 -23.98 7.16 -6.76
C LEU A 196 -23.37 5.87 -6.20
N SER A 197 -22.07 5.66 -6.43
CA SER A 197 -21.36 4.46 -5.96
C SER A 197 -21.18 4.47 -4.44
N GLN A 198 -21.01 5.64 -3.84
CA GLN A 198 -20.92 5.81 -2.38
C GLN A 198 -22.27 5.60 -1.70
N ALA A 199 -23.37 6.12 -2.25
CA ALA A 199 -24.71 5.91 -1.71
C ALA A 199 -25.12 4.42 -1.72
N GLY A 200 -24.71 3.67 -2.73
CA GLY A 200 -24.87 2.21 -2.77
C GLY A 200 -24.09 1.48 -1.67
N ALA A 201 -23.01 2.09 -1.19
CA ALA A 201 -22.17 1.54 -0.13
C ALA A 201 -22.68 1.85 1.29
N GLU A 202 -23.37 2.99 1.50
CA GLU A 202 -23.81 3.44 2.82
C GLU A 202 -25.12 2.79 3.30
N ASN A 203 -25.93 2.25 2.39
CA ASN A 203 -27.25 1.72 2.71
C ASN A 203 -27.29 0.26 3.18
N SER A 204 -26.16 -0.42 3.27
CA SER A 204 -26.10 -1.81 3.74
C SER A 204 -24.85 -2.08 4.56
N SER A 205 -24.94 -3.03 5.48
CA SER A 205 -23.78 -3.52 6.25
C SER A 205 -22.70 -4.19 5.38
N ASP A 206 -23.02 -4.51 4.14
CA ASP A 206 -22.13 -5.10 3.15
C ASP A 206 -22.10 -4.22 1.90
N LEU A 207 -20.90 -3.82 1.49
CA LEU A 207 -20.69 -3.04 0.28
C LEU A 207 -21.08 -3.85 -0.95
N THR A 208 -21.93 -3.28 -1.81
CA THR A 208 -22.33 -3.89 -3.08
C THR A 208 -21.88 -3.04 -4.24
N LEU A 209 -21.38 -3.68 -5.31
CA LEU A 209 -21.06 -2.98 -6.54
C LEU A 209 -22.33 -2.79 -7.38
N LEU A 210 -22.52 -1.58 -7.89
CA LEU A 210 -23.60 -1.28 -8.84
C LEU A 210 -23.16 -1.64 -10.25
N ASP A 211 -23.82 -2.62 -10.87
CA ASP A 211 -23.57 -3.03 -12.25
C ASP A 211 -24.22 -2.04 -13.24
N GLN A 212 -23.66 -0.83 -13.29
CA GLN A 212 -24.19 0.30 -14.06
C GLN A 212 -23.04 1.08 -14.73
N PRO A 213 -23.28 1.69 -15.91
CA PRO A 213 -22.28 2.45 -16.64
C PRO A 213 -21.98 3.81 -16.02
N ASP A 214 -22.81 4.28 -15.11
CA ASP A 214 -22.70 5.57 -14.43
C ASP A 214 -22.30 5.45 -12.95
N ALA A 215 -22.06 4.25 -12.46
CA ALA A 215 -21.47 3.95 -11.17
C ALA A 215 -19.95 3.76 -11.34
N PHE A 216 -19.16 4.63 -10.75
CA PHE A 216 -17.70 4.66 -10.95
C PHE A 216 -16.97 4.06 -9.78
N TYR A 217 -15.86 3.39 -10.10
CA TYR A 217 -14.99 2.74 -9.13
C TYR A 217 -13.53 2.92 -9.55
N TYR A 218 -12.62 2.82 -8.60
CA TYR A 218 -11.19 2.79 -8.86
C TYR A 218 -10.49 1.70 -8.05
N PHE A 219 -9.32 1.32 -8.50
CA PHE A 219 -8.45 0.44 -7.73
C PHE A 219 -7.98 1.14 -6.46
N ALA A 220 -7.84 0.39 -5.38
CA ALA A 220 -7.52 0.92 -4.06
C ALA A 220 -6.27 1.82 -4.01
N ASP A 221 -5.30 1.58 -4.88
CA ASP A 221 -4.07 2.37 -5.00
C ASP A 221 -4.19 3.56 -5.95
N SER A 222 -5.20 3.59 -6.83
CA SER A 222 -5.46 4.69 -7.78
C SER A 222 -6.31 5.80 -7.16
N GLY A 223 -7.21 5.46 -6.25
CA GLY A 223 -8.26 6.34 -5.71
C GLY A 223 -7.81 7.56 -4.92
N PHE A 224 -6.55 7.63 -4.50
CA PHE A 224 -6.03 8.81 -3.78
C PHE A 224 -5.87 10.06 -4.65
N TYR A 225 -5.94 9.92 -5.96
CA TYR A 225 -5.70 11.02 -6.91
C TYR A 225 -6.97 11.64 -7.47
N CYS A 226 -8.15 11.11 -7.12
CA CYS A 226 -9.39 11.38 -7.85
C CYS A 226 -10.49 12.05 -7.04
N GLU A 227 -10.36 12.24 -5.73
CA GLU A 227 -11.40 12.90 -4.94
C GLU A 227 -11.21 14.41 -4.93
N GLY A 228 -12.12 15.12 -5.59
CA GLY A 228 -12.46 16.49 -5.22
C GLY A 228 -12.07 17.61 -6.16
N TYR A 229 -11.89 17.38 -7.45
CA TYR A 229 -11.73 18.47 -8.40
C TYR A 229 -13.03 18.76 -9.14
N SER A 230 -13.51 20.01 -9.07
CA SER A 230 -14.59 20.50 -9.92
C SER A 230 -14.08 20.60 -11.37
N SER A 231 -14.97 20.45 -12.34
CA SER A 231 -14.65 20.53 -13.77
C SER A 231 -14.10 21.90 -14.21
N ASP A 232 -14.22 22.93 -13.37
CA ASP A 232 -13.78 24.28 -13.67
C ASP A 232 -12.30 24.55 -13.29
N ASP A 233 -11.69 23.68 -12.47
CA ASP A 233 -10.27 23.69 -12.28
C ASP A 233 -9.63 22.76 -13.34
N ASP A 234 -9.08 23.33 -14.40
CA ASP A 234 -8.06 22.69 -15.22
C ASP A 234 -6.87 22.37 -14.31
N VAL A 235 -6.98 21.25 -13.55
CA VAL A 235 -5.85 20.72 -12.83
C VAL A 235 -4.88 20.21 -13.87
N ILE A 236 -4.00 21.10 -14.28
CA ILE A 236 -2.77 20.75 -14.99
C ILE A 236 -2.04 19.82 -14.01
N VAL A 237 -2.23 18.51 -14.18
CA VAL A 237 -1.40 17.51 -13.50
C VAL A 237 0.02 17.92 -13.84
N LYS A 238 0.77 18.40 -12.83
CA LYS A 238 2.16 18.82 -13.02
C LYS A 238 2.85 17.69 -13.78
N GLU A 239 3.60 18.03 -14.80
CA GLU A 239 4.22 17.07 -15.72
C GLU A 239 4.97 15.95 -14.96
N GLU A 240 5.63 16.30 -13.87
CA GLU A 240 6.36 15.39 -12.98
C GLU A 240 5.52 14.22 -12.39
N PHE A 241 4.18 14.30 -12.43
CA PHE A 241 3.28 13.26 -11.91
C PHE A 241 2.61 12.42 -13.00
N ARG A 242 2.87 12.69 -14.27
CA ARG A 242 2.24 11.98 -15.40
C ARG A 242 2.74 10.56 -15.55
N GLY A 243 4.00 10.30 -15.18
CA GLY A 243 4.63 8.99 -15.34
C GLY A 243 3.94 7.88 -14.56
N ALA A 244 3.93 6.67 -15.12
CA ALA A 244 3.40 5.50 -14.43
C ALA A 244 4.19 5.18 -13.17
N LYS A 245 3.53 4.66 -12.15
CA LYS A 245 4.19 4.22 -10.91
C LYS A 245 4.90 2.89 -11.15
N VAL A 246 6.20 2.86 -10.96
CA VAL A 246 7.04 1.67 -11.14
C VAL A 246 7.28 0.95 -9.81
N LYS A 247 7.57 1.70 -8.75
CA LYS A 247 7.84 1.14 -7.42
C LYS A 247 7.43 2.12 -6.33
N GLN A 248 6.99 1.57 -5.19
CA GLN A 248 6.62 2.36 -4.02
C GLN A 248 7.10 1.65 -2.75
N GLY A 249 7.49 2.41 -1.72
CA GLY A 249 7.88 1.86 -0.43
C GLY A 249 8.57 2.87 0.48
N CYS A 250 8.81 2.47 1.72
CA CYS A 250 9.53 3.26 2.70
C CYS A 250 11.04 3.09 2.55
N LEU A 251 11.75 4.20 2.48
CA LEU A 251 13.20 4.25 2.59
C LEU A 251 13.60 5.27 3.66
N LEU A 252 14.72 5.04 4.31
CA LEU A 252 15.37 6.02 5.17
C LEU A 252 16.18 6.97 4.30
N LYS A 253 15.94 8.28 4.42
CA LYS A 253 16.59 9.32 3.62
C LYS A 253 17.40 10.25 4.51
N GLN A 254 18.64 10.54 4.12
CA GLN A 254 19.43 11.58 4.76
C GLN A 254 18.95 12.97 4.35
N GLY A 255 18.81 13.87 5.32
CA GLY A 255 18.53 15.28 5.07
C GLY A 255 19.77 16.01 4.51
N HIS A 256 19.57 16.97 3.59
CA HIS A 256 20.68 17.72 3.00
C HIS A 256 21.36 18.66 3.99
N LEU A 257 20.58 19.44 4.74
CA LEU A 257 21.11 20.47 5.63
C LEU A 257 21.55 19.92 6.99
N ARG A 258 20.69 19.16 7.66
CA ARG A 258 20.92 18.67 9.02
C ARG A 258 21.53 17.27 9.09
N LYS A 259 21.75 16.61 7.95
CA LYS A 259 22.31 15.26 7.85
C LYS A 259 21.57 14.21 8.74
N ASN A 260 20.35 14.52 9.18
CA ASN A 260 19.52 13.58 9.94
C ASN A 260 18.81 12.59 9.00
N TRP A 261 18.54 11.41 9.51
CA TRP A 261 17.85 10.36 8.77
C TRP A 261 16.36 10.32 9.11
N LYS A 262 15.52 10.26 8.08
CA LYS A 262 14.06 10.19 8.23
C LYS A 262 13.46 9.18 7.28
N VAL A 263 12.53 8.36 7.78
CA VAL A 263 11.73 7.47 6.94
C VAL A 263 10.80 8.31 6.07
N ARG A 264 10.77 7.98 4.77
CA ARG A 264 9.91 8.60 3.76
C ARG A 264 9.26 7.52 2.91
N ASN A 265 8.03 7.77 2.49
CA ASN A 265 7.37 6.94 1.49
C ASN A 265 7.77 7.46 0.10
N PHE A 266 8.43 6.63 -0.68
CA PHE A 266 8.91 6.95 -2.03
C PHE A 266 7.99 6.36 -3.08
N ILE A 267 7.80 7.12 -4.16
CA ILE A 267 7.09 6.67 -5.36
C ILE A 267 8.00 6.95 -6.55
N LEU A 268 8.43 5.87 -7.22
CA LEU A 268 9.19 5.92 -8.46
C LEU A 268 8.22 5.97 -9.64
N ARG A 269 8.42 6.91 -10.54
CA ARG A 269 7.67 7.06 -11.79
C ARG A 269 8.61 7.02 -12.98
N ASP A 270 8.13 6.44 -14.08
CA ASP A 270 8.76 6.56 -15.40
C ASP A 270 8.03 7.58 -16.26
N ASP A 271 8.69 8.07 -17.28
CA ASP A 271 8.24 8.98 -18.33
C ASP A 271 7.17 10.02 -17.91
N PRO A 272 7.58 11.13 -17.27
CA PRO A 272 8.95 11.50 -16.93
C PRO A 272 9.50 10.79 -15.68
N ALA A 273 10.81 10.56 -15.69
CA ALA A 273 11.53 9.82 -14.64
C ALA A 273 11.70 10.62 -13.35
N TYR A 274 10.88 10.37 -12.35
CA TYR A 274 10.90 11.04 -11.05
C TYR A 274 10.83 10.08 -9.88
N LEU A 275 11.48 10.45 -8.79
CA LEU A 275 11.35 9.82 -7.48
C LEU A 275 10.80 10.85 -6.48
N HIS A 276 9.51 10.73 -6.18
CA HIS A 276 8.84 11.59 -5.20
C HIS A 276 8.89 10.99 -3.81
N TYR A 277 9.00 11.81 -2.76
CA TYR A 277 8.94 11.31 -1.39
C TYR A 277 8.00 12.13 -0.50
N TYR A 278 7.33 11.42 0.42
CA TYR A 278 6.23 11.91 1.25
C TYR A 278 6.45 11.56 2.73
N ASP A 279 5.73 12.24 3.61
CA ASP A 279 5.63 11.85 5.01
C ASP A 279 4.68 10.64 5.14
N PRO A 280 5.15 9.45 5.58
CA PRO A 280 4.33 8.27 5.64
C PRO A 280 3.22 8.34 6.71
N THR A 281 3.30 9.29 7.65
CA THR A 281 2.30 9.45 8.73
C THR A 281 1.07 10.26 8.30
N LYS A 282 1.14 10.97 7.18
CA LYS A 282 0.05 11.81 6.68
C LYS A 282 -1.02 11.00 5.98
N VAL A 283 -2.27 11.41 6.15
CA VAL A 283 -3.45 10.70 5.60
C VAL A 283 -3.61 10.97 4.11
N ARG A 284 -3.45 12.22 3.70
CA ARG A 284 -3.53 12.62 2.30
C ARG A 284 -2.13 12.79 1.74
N LYS A 285 -1.95 12.39 0.50
CA LYS A 285 -0.78 12.79 -0.26
C LYS A 285 -1.00 14.23 -0.68
N GLU A 286 -0.57 15.14 0.19
CA GLU A 286 -0.27 16.51 -0.17
C GLU A 286 0.84 16.48 -1.25
N ASP A 287 1.25 17.64 -1.72
CA ASP A 287 2.44 17.76 -2.55
C ASP A 287 3.61 16.99 -1.91
N PRO A 288 4.48 16.34 -2.71
CA PRO A 288 5.62 15.64 -2.17
C PRO A 288 6.50 16.59 -1.35
N LEU A 289 7.12 16.08 -0.31
CA LEU A 289 8.14 16.81 0.45
C LEU A 289 9.38 17.14 -0.41
N GLY A 290 9.52 16.43 -1.51
CA GLY A 290 10.50 16.68 -2.53
C GLY A 290 10.42 15.68 -3.67
N SER A 291 10.98 16.08 -4.80
CA SER A 291 11.04 15.34 -6.05
C SER A 291 12.47 15.28 -6.54
N ILE A 292 12.91 14.11 -6.98
CA ILE A 292 14.23 13.88 -7.56
C ILE A 292 14.02 13.57 -9.03
N HIS A 293 14.51 14.41 -9.92
CA HIS A 293 14.52 14.15 -11.35
C HIS A 293 15.62 13.14 -11.66
N LEU A 294 15.26 12.02 -12.31
CA LEU A 294 16.17 10.88 -12.46
C LEU A 294 16.85 10.79 -13.83
N HIS A 295 16.40 11.58 -14.82
CA HIS A 295 17.04 11.55 -16.12
C HIS A 295 18.52 11.92 -16.01
N GLY A 296 19.41 11.06 -16.55
CA GLY A 296 20.85 11.23 -16.46
C GLY A 296 21.44 10.99 -15.07
N SER A 297 20.66 10.51 -14.09
CA SER A 297 21.17 10.20 -12.76
C SER A 297 21.95 8.90 -12.73
N VAL A 298 22.94 8.83 -11.83
CA VAL A 298 23.71 7.63 -11.51
C VAL A 298 23.26 7.09 -10.16
N VAL A 299 23.01 5.78 -10.08
CA VAL A 299 22.57 5.11 -8.85
C VAL A 299 23.49 3.93 -8.55
N THR A 300 24.06 3.91 -7.35
CA THR A 300 25.03 2.91 -6.91
C THR A 300 24.84 2.51 -5.45
N ALA A 301 25.12 1.25 -5.13
CA ALA A 301 25.26 0.83 -3.74
C ALA A 301 26.49 1.49 -3.12
N VAL A 302 26.41 1.87 -1.84
CA VAL A 302 27.52 2.44 -1.09
C VAL A 302 27.65 1.76 0.27
N ASP A 303 28.89 1.67 0.76
CA ASP A 303 29.19 1.03 2.04
C ASP A 303 29.11 2.03 3.21
N TYR A 304 29.29 3.31 2.94
CA TYR A 304 29.21 4.38 3.92
C TYR A 304 28.65 5.67 3.31
N VAL A 305 28.21 6.56 4.17
CA VAL A 305 27.72 7.89 3.79
C VAL A 305 28.64 8.94 4.41
N PRO A 306 29.16 9.91 3.63
CA PRO A 306 29.95 10.99 4.16
C PRO A 306 29.20 11.75 5.27
N ASP A 307 29.90 12.15 6.31
CA ASP A 307 29.39 12.93 7.44
C ASP A 307 28.26 12.26 8.27
N ALA A 308 27.94 11.00 8.01
CA ALA A 308 27.04 10.22 8.87
C ALA A 308 27.80 9.76 10.12
N LYS A 309 27.16 9.90 11.28
CA LYS A 309 27.67 9.27 12.50
C LYS A 309 27.62 7.75 12.31
N ARG A 310 28.72 7.06 12.58
CA ARG A 310 28.89 5.62 12.33
C ARG A 310 27.79 4.70 12.86
N HIS A 311 26.94 5.18 13.78
CA HIS A 311 25.87 4.40 14.41
C HIS A 311 24.45 4.74 13.92
N ASP A 312 24.29 5.67 12.97
CA ASP A 312 22.95 6.08 12.54
C ASP A 312 22.35 5.14 11.49
N VAL A 313 23.20 4.57 10.61
CA VAL A 313 22.76 3.68 9.52
C VAL A 313 23.90 2.72 9.14
N GLU A 314 23.61 1.43 9.06
CA GLU A 314 24.54 0.39 8.59
C GLU A 314 23.84 -0.50 7.55
N GLY A 315 24.55 -0.76 6.45
CA GLY A 315 24.12 -1.67 5.38
C GLY A 315 22.94 -1.16 4.54
N ASN A 316 22.71 -1.81 3.43
CA ASN A 316 21.60 -1.58 2.50
C ASN A 316 21.51 -0.12 2.01
N LEU A 317 22.67 0.52 1.88
CA LEU A 317 22.79 1.92 1.49
C LEU A 317 22.98 2.04 -0.02
N PHE A 318 22.37 3.07 -0.61
CA PHE A 318 22.62 3.46 -1.98
C PHE A 318 22.57 4.98 -2.14
N GLU A 319 23.24 5.44 -3.16
CA GLU A 319 23.37 6.84 -3.51
C GLU A 319 22.74 7.09 -4.87
N ILE A 320 22.05 8.22 -5.01
CA ILE A 320 21.58 8.76 -6.28
C ILE A 320 22.36 10.07 -6.49
N ILE A 321 23.06 10.16 -7.60
CA ILE A 321 23.72 11.39 -8.05
C ILE A 321 22.93 11.89 -9.26
N THR A 322 22.30 13.04 -9.14
CA THR A 322 21.53 13.63 -10.24
C THR A 322 22.43 14.28 -11.28
N SER A 323 21.89 14.63 -12.45
CA SER A 323 22.61 15.38 -13.50
C SER A 323 23.15 16.73 -13.01
N ASP A 324 22.51 17.31 -11.98
CA ASP A 324 22.95 18.55 -11.33
C ASP A 324 23.97 18.32 -10.19
N GLU A 325 24.57 17.13 -10.13
CA GLU A 325 25.55 16.74 -9.13
C GLU A 325 25.03 16.78 -7.67
N ILE A 326 23.71 16.64 -7.47
CA ILE A 326 23.12 16.55 -6.13
C ILE A 326 23.15 15.10 -5.66
N HIS A 327 23.70 14.87 -4.47
CA HIS A 327 23.83 13.56 -3.85
C HIS A 327 22.67 13.27 -2.89
N TYR A 328 21.97 12.15 -3.09
CA TYR A 328 20.92 11.65 -2.20
C TYR A 328 21.33 10.30 -1.65
N TYR A 329 21.40 10.19 -0.32
CA TYR A 329 21.71 8.94 0.37
C TYR A 329 20.45 8.31 0.95
N LEU A 330 20.25 7.04 0.63
CA LEU A 330 19.05 6.28 0.97
C LEU A 330 19.44 4.93 1.57
N GLN A 331 18.62 4.43 2.48
CA GLN A 331 18.76 3.07 3.04
C GLN A 331 17.46 2.31 2.89
N ALA A 332 17.55 1.10 2.36
CA ALA A 332 16.45 0.15 2.30
C ALA A 332 16.36 -0.71 3.56
N ALA A 333 15.24 -1.40 3.75
CA ALA A 333 15.01 -2.27 4.88
C ALA A 333 15.90 -3.52 4.83
N THR A 334 16.06 -4.11 3.66
CA THR A 334 16.85 -5.33 3.41
C THR A 334 17.79 -5.15 2.22
N ALA A 335 18.75 -6.07 2.08
CA ALA A 335 19.68 -6.08 0.95
C ALA A 335 18.96 -6.37 -0.37
N GLU A 336 17.96 -7.24 -0.35
CA GLU A 336 17.12 -7.54 -1.51
C GLU A 336 16.36 -6.29 -1.97
N GLU A 337 15.71 -5.60 -1.04
CA GLU A 337 14.99 -4.36 -1.33
C GLU A 337 15.91 -3.25 -1.84
N CYS A 338 17.12 -3.14 -1.29
CA CYS A 338 18.14 -2.21 -1.77
C CYS A 338 18.49 -2.47 -3.25
N ASN A 339 18.75 -3.73 -3.59
CA ASN A 339 19.06 -4.14 -4.96
C ASN A 339 17.87 -3.90 -5.91
N GLU A 340 16.65 -4.15 -5.47
CA GLU A 340 15.44 -3.88 -6.24
C GLU A 340 15.27 -2.39 -6.53
N TRP A 341 15.46 -1.52 -5.53
CA TRP A 341 15.39 -0.09 -5.71
C TRP A 341 16.45 0.42 -6.69
N ILE A 342 17.70 -0.02 -6.52
CA ILE A 342 18.81 0.35 -7.44
C ILE A 342 18.46 -0.01 -8.87
N LYS A 343 18.04 -1.27 -9.12
CA LYS A 343 17.66 -1.75 -10.47
C LYS A 343 16.49 -0.96 -11.05
N ALA A 344 15.44 -0.74 -10.26
CA ALA A 344 14.26 -0.01 -10.71
C ALA A 344 14.60 1.44 -11.09
N ILE A 345 15.37 2.15 -10.24
CA ILE A 345 15.77 3.54 -10.51
C ILE A 345 16.71 3.61 -11.72
N GLN A 346 17.67 2.67 -11.85
CA GLN A 346 18.56 2.61 -13.02
C GLN A 346 17.79 2.38 -14.32
N ALA A 347 16.77 1.53 -14.30
CA ALA A 347 15.93 1.27 -15.48
C ALA A 347 15.17 2.53 -15.90
N VAL A 348 14.54 3.21 -14.97
CA VAL A 348 13.78 4.45 -15.21
C VAL A 348 14.69 5.61 -15.63
N ALA A 349 15.86 5.77 -15.02
CA ALA A 349 16.81 6.82 -15.36
C ALA A 349 17.38 6.70 -16.78
N LYS A 350 17.40 5.48 -17.35
CA LYS A 350 17.88 5.21 -18.72
C LYS A 350 16.78 5.32 -19.78
N SER A 351 15.51 5.10 -19.43
CA SER A 351 14.38 5.06 -20.36
C SER A 351 13.88 6.46 -20.76
N GLY A 352 14.20 7.50 -20.02
CA GLY A 352 13.87 8.88 -20.37
C GLY A 352 14.68 9.34 -21.59
N LYS A 353 14.01 9.42 -22.76
CA LYS A 353 14.53 10.13 -23.94
C LYS A 353 14.08 11.58 -23.92
#